data_0b7fa3f946ae0c17efdebe7e8d3d44c2
#
_entry.id   0b7fa3f946ae0c17efdebe7e8d3d44c2
#
_cell.length_a   1.000
_cell.length_b   1.000
_cell.length_c   1.000
_cell.angle_alpha   90.00
_cell.angle_beta   90.00
_cell.angle_gamma   90.00
#
_symmetry.space_group_name_H-M   'P 1'
#
loop_
_entity.id
_entity.type
_entity.pdbx_description
1 polymer ?
#
loop_
_entity_poly.entity_id
_entity_poly.type
_entity_poly.pdbx_seq_one_letter_code
_entity_poly.pdbx_strand_id
1 'polypeptide(L)'
;QDYEALIEPELPHFAVPRIEENQAAGLCYTSGTTGRPKGAQHRTAGYLAYVAGTSKYIQDIHPTDVYWCMADIGWITGHSYIVYGPLLMGATTFMYEGAPTYPYPNRWWNLVEKYGITILYTAPTAIRGLMRFGESWPNRHDLSTLRLLGSVGEPINPEAWKWYHRVIGKGRCPIMDTWWQTETGMFQITPTPVVPLKPGSGTRPFFGQDAEILDD
;
A
#
# COMPACT_ATOMS: atom_id res chain seq x y z
N GLN A 1 -21.06 11.92 19.10
CA GLN A 1 -20.54 13.29 18.97
C GLN A 1 -20.21 13.53 17.50
N ASP A 2 -20.58 14.69 17.01
CA ASP A 2 -20.24 15.10 15.65
C ASP A 2 -18.77 15.50 15.61
N TYR A 3 -18.03 14.96 14.64
CA TYR A 3 -16.60 15.23 14.46
C TYR A 3 -16.33 16.72 14.21
N GLU A 4 -17.11 17.35 13.35
CA GLU A 4 -16.96 18.78 13.02
C GLU A 4 -17.15 19.67 14.26
N ALA A 5 -18.14 19.34 15.11
CA ALA A 5 -18.37 20.05 16.36
C ALA A 5 -17.24 19.87 17.40
N LEU A 6 -16.45 18.79 17.28
CA LEU A 6 -15.29 18.56 18.14
C LEU A 6 -14.07 19.39 17.72
N ILE A 7 -13.88 19.58 16.41
CA ILE A 7 -12.70 20.28 15.89
C ILE A 7 -12.91 21.78 15.73
N GLU A 8 -14.15 22.25 15.57
CA GLU A 8 -14.47 23.69 15.39
C GLU A 8 -13.83 24.63 16.44
N PRO A 9 -13.83 24.29 17.75
CA PRO A 9 -13.21 25.13 18.77
C PRO A 9 -11.69 25.04 18.83
N GLU A 10 -11.08 24.09 18.09
CA GLU A 10 -9.65 23.84 18.16
C GLU A 10 -8.84 24.90 17.38
N LEU A 11 -7.66 25.24 17.88
CA LEU A 11 -6.78 26.19 17.20
C LEU A 11 -6.22 25.58 15.90
N PRO A 12 -6.14 26.35 14.81
CA PRO A 12 -5.60 25.87 13.53
C PRO A 12 -4.09 25.59 13.55
N HIS A 13 -3.42 25.95 14.64
CA HIS A 13 -1.99 25.75 14.81
C HIS A 13 -1.69 24.90 16.04
N PHE A 14 -1.08 23.76 15.81
CA PHE A 14 -0.58 22.89 16.86
C PHE A 14 0.96 22.94 16.89
N ALA A 15 1.53 23.24 18.05
CA ALA A 15 2.97 23.14 18.24
C ALA A 15 3.39 21.67 18.28
N VAL A 16 3.99 21.20 17.20
CA VAL A 16 4.46 19.80 17.12
C VAL A 16 5.53 19.58 18.19
N PRO A 17 5.33 18.69 19.17
CA PRO A 17 6.33 18.40 20.18
C PRO A 17 7.58 17.76 19.56
N ARG A 18 8.73 18.02 20.16
CA ARG A 18 9.92 17.22 19.84
C ARG A 18 9.73 15.82 20.36
N ILE A 19 9.88 14.84 19.47
CA ILE A 19 9.75 13.42 19.79
C ILE A 19 11.15 12.82 19.74
N GLU A 20 11.49 12.07 20.79
CA GLU A 20 12.73 11.31 20.84
C GLU A 20 12.71 10.18 19.79
N GLU A 21 13.83 9.97 19.09
CA GLU A 21 13.92 9.01 17.99
C GLU A 21 13.54 7.57 18.38
N ASN A 22 13.81 7.19 19.62
CA ASN A 22 13.52 5.87 20.16
C ASN A 22 12.15 5.76 20.83
N GLN A 23 11.39 6.85 20.90
CA GLN A 23 10.03 6.81 21.42
C GLN A 23 9.15 5.89 20.56
N ALA A 24 8.22 5.16 21.19
CA ALA A 24 7.27 4.33 20.47
C ALA A 24 6.37 5.19 19.57
N ALA A 25 6.36 4.87 18.28
CA ALA A 25 5.40 5.43 17.31
C ALA A 25 4.08 4.68 17.31
N GLY A 26 4.13 3.35 17.54
CA GLY A 26 2.96 2.50 17.55
C GLY A 26 3.23 1.15 18.20
N LEU A 27 2.17 0.53 18.67
CA LEU A 27 2.16 -0.83 19.21
C LEU A 27 1.11 -1.64 18.43
N CYS A 28 1.55 -2.61 17.66
CA CYS A 28 0.70 -3.46 16.86
C CYS A 28 0.69 -4.90 17.42
N TYR A 29 -0.49 -5.41 17.74
CA TYR A 29 -0.61 -6.79 18.20
C TYR A 29 -0.77 -7.74 17.02
N THR A 30 0.00 -8.83 17.04
CA THR A 30 -0.12 -9.95 16.11
C THR A 30 -0.62 -11.19 16.82
N SER A 31 -1.26 -12.10 16.07
CA SER A 31 -1.79 -13.35 16.65
C SER A 31 -0.70 -14.27 17.25
N GLY A 32 0.54 -14.11 16.82
CA GLY A 32 1.67 -14.94 17.23
C GLY A 32 1.52 -16.41 16.80
N THR A 33 2.63 -17.07 16.51
CA THR A 33 2.65 -18.49 16.13
C THR A 33 2.31 -19.42 17.28
N THR A 34 2.43 -18.95 18.52
CA THR A 34 2.24 -19.74 19.76
C THR A 34 0.88 -19.50 20.44
N GLY A 35 -0.06 -18.84 19.77
CA GLY A 35 -1.44 -18.61 20.25
C GLY A 35 -1.62 -17.43 21.22
N ARG A 36 -0.55 -16.84 21.75
CA ARG A 36 -0.63 -15.60 22.54
C ARG A 36 -0.32 -14.40 21.67
N PRO A 37 -1.15 -13.33 21.69
CA PRO A 37 -0.86 -12.10 20.98
C PRO A 37 0.49 -11.53 21.39
N LYS A 38 1.28 -11.08 20.40
CA LYS A 38 2.56 -10.42 20.59
C LYS A 38 2.44 -8.95 20.19
N GLY A 39 2.94 -8.07 21.04
CA GLY A 39 2.99 -6.62 20.74
C GLY A 39 4.28 -6.27 20.01
N ALA A 40 4.16 -5.90 18.74
CA ALA A 40 5.27 -5.33 17.96
C ALA A 40 5.31 -3.84 18.18
N GLN A 41 6.37 -3.33 18.82
CA GLN A 41 6.56 -1.91 19.06
C GLN A 41 7.47 -1.31 18.00
N HIS A 42 6.96 -0.34 17.27
CA HIS A 42 7.72 0.44 16.29
C HIS A 42 8.25 1.73 16.93
N ARG A 43 9.54 2.01 16.71
CA ARG A 43 10.19 3.24 17.17
C ARG A 43 10.06 4.33 16.12
N THR A 44 9.88 5.57 16.55
CA THR A 44 9.53 6.71 15.68
C THR A 44 10.52 6.91 14.53
N ALA A 45 11.81 7.10 14.82
CA ALA A 45 12.78 7.43 13.77
C ALA A 45 12.99 6.27 12.78
N GLY A 46 13.22 5.06 13.29
CA GLY A 46 13.44 3.89 12.43
C GLY A 46 12.23 3.58 11.55
N TYR A 47 11.04 3.61 12.12
CA TYR A 47 9.81 3.38 11.39
C TYR A 47 9.59 4.42 10.28
N LEU A 48 9.64 5.70 10.61
CA LEU A 48 9.40 6.77 9.65
C LEU A 48 10.46 6.83 8.55
N ALA A 49 11.74 6.67 8.89
CA ALA A 49 12.84 6.68 7.91
C ALA A 49 12.69 5.56 6.89
N TYR A 50 12.33 4.36 7.35
CA TYR A 50 12.20 3.21 6.45
C TYR A 50 10.89 3.25 5.64
N VAL A 51 9.78 3.69 6.24
CA VAL A 51 8.52 3.93 5.51
C VAL A 51 8.73 4.99 4.42
N ALA A 52 9.42 6.08 4.72
CA ALA A 52 9.77 7.10 3.73
C ALA A 52 10.65 6.52 2.60
N GLY A 53 11.68 5.75 2.96
CA GLY A 53 12.57 5.09 1.99
C GLY A 53 11.83 4.14 1.06
N THR A 54 10.98 3.29 1.60
CA THR A 54 10.19 2.33 0.79
C THR A 54 9.13 3.03 -0.06
N SER A 55 8.49 4.07 0.45
CA SER A 55 7.56 4.89 -0.34
C SER A 55 8.25 5.58 -1.51
N LYS A 56 9.47 6.09 -1.29
CA LYS A 56 10.26 6.75 -2.32
C LYS A 56 10.82 5.80 -3.36
N TYR A 57 11.45 4.69 -2.96
CA TYR A 57 12.23 3.85 -3.89
C TYR A 57 11.44 2.67 -4.46
N ILE A 58 10.40 2.20 -3.79
CA ILE A 58 9.57 1.08 -4.24
C ILE A 58 8.28 1.56 -4.90
N GLN A 59 7.53 2.40 -4.21
CA GLN A 59 6.27 2.93 -4.74
C GLN A 59 6.49 4.18 -5.58
N ASP A 60 7.72 4.72 -5.61
CA ASP A 60 8.12 5.88 -6.41
C ASP A 60 7.14 7.06 -6.23
N ILE A 61 6.70 7.30 -4.99
CA ILE A 61 5.68 8.31 -4.69
C ILE A 61 6.27 9.72 -4.84
N HIS A 62 5.57 10.55 -5.59
CA HIS A 62 5.86 11.98 -5.80
C HIS A 62 4.74 12.86 -5.23
N PRO A 63 5.03 14.15 -4.93
CA PRO A 63 4.02 15.08 -4.42
C PRO A 63 2.82 15.29 -5.34
N THR A 64 2.97 15.01 -6.62
CA THR A 64 1.90 15.12 -7.63
C THR A 64 1.01 13.90 -7.74
N ASP A 65 1.32 12.82 -7.01
CA ASP A 65 0.55 11.59 -7.08
C ASP A 65 -0.76 11.66 -6.31
N VAL A 66 -1.76 10.96 -6.85
CA VAL A 66 -2.95 10.52 -6.13
C VAL A 66 -2.78 9.03 -5.85
N TYR A 67 -2.41 8.73 -4.63
CA TYR A 67 -2.06 7.38 -4.17
C TYR A 67 -3.27 6.71 -3.53
N TRP A 68 -3.59 5.50 -3.97
CA TRP A 68 -4.67 4.70 -3.42
C TRP A 68 -4.18 3.34 -2.93
N CYS A 69 -4.14 3.18 -1.63
CA CYS A 69 -3.97 1.88 -0.98
C CYS A 69 -5.34 1.37 -0.49
N MET A 70 -5.67 0.14 -0.88
CA MET A 70 -6.95 -0.50 -0.56
C MET A 70 -6.93 -1.30 0.76
N ALA A 71 -5.87 -1.18 1.55
CA ALA A 71 -5.82 -1.80 2.86
C ALA A 71 -6.77 -1.10 3.85
N ASP A 72 -7.20 -1.84 4.85
CA ASP A 72 -7.90 -1.27 6.00
C ASP A 72 -6.90 -0.52 6.89
N ILE A 73 -7.29 0.65 7.40
CA ILE A 73 -6.47 1.46 8.32
C ILE A 73 -6.22 0.78 9.67
N GLY A 74 -6.99 -0.23 10.02
CA GLY A 74 -6.79 -1.06 11.21
C GLY A 74 -5.59 -2.01 11.11
N TRP A 75 -5.00 -2.20 9.92
CA TRP A 75 -3.81 -3.00 9.69
C TRP A 75 -2.57 -2.11 9.58
N ILE A 76 -1.40 -2.71 9.86
CA ILE A 76 -0.12 -1.99 9.71
C ILE A 76 0.09 -1.43 8.28
N THR A 77 -0.47 -2.10 7.26
CA THR A 77 -0.43 -1.59 5.88
C THR A 77 -1.14 -0.25 5.75
N GLY A 78 -2.26 -0.07 6.45
CA GLY A 78 -2.95 1.20 6.51
C GLY A 78 -2.10 2.29 7.16
N HIS A 79 -1.48 1.99 8.30
CA HIS A 79 -0.59 2.93 8.97
C HIS A 79 0.58 3.32 8.09
N SER A 80 1.34 2.35 7.58
CA SER A 80 2.55 2.62 6.81
C SER A 80 2.25 3.25 5.45
N TYR A 81 1.23 2.77 4.72
CA TYR A 81 1.02 3.09 3.31
C TYR A 81 -0.35 3.67 2.94
N ILE A 82 -1.19 4.05 3.91
CA ILE A 82 -2.28 5.00 3.68
C ILE A 82 -1.95 6.33 4.34
N VAL A 83 -1.45 6.28 5.59
CA VAL A 83 -1.22 7.49 6.38
C VAL A 83 0.22 7.99 6.24
N TYR A 84 1.20 7.26 6.81
CA TYR A 84 2.55 7.83 6.96
C TYR A 84 3.31 7.94 5.64
N GLY A 85 3.38 6.88 4.85
CA GLY A 85 4.20 6.88 3.62
C GLY A 85 3.81 7.95 2.61
N PRO A 86 2.58 7.96 2.11
CA PRO A 86 2.15 8.95 1.12
C PRO A 86 2.23 10.39 1.62
N LEU A 87 1.84 10.63 2.88
CA LEU A 87 1.87 11.98 3.46
C LEU A 87 3.30 12.48 3.69
N LEU A 88 4.24 11.61 4.09
CA LEU A 88 5.67 11.95 4.15
C LEU A 88 6.24 12.34 2.80
N MET A 89 5.73 11.78 1.71
CA MET A 89 6.13 12.12 0.34
C MET A 89 5.39 13.35 -0.21
N GLY A 90 4.46 13.95 0.54
CA GLY A 90 3.66 15.08 0.11
C GLY A 90 2.58 14.74 -0.92
N ALA A 91 2.26 13.46 -1.10
CA ALA A 91 1.26 13.00 -2.03
C ALA A 91 -0.16 13.11 -1.47
N THR A 92 -1.14 13.11 -2.37
CA THR A 92 -2.54 12.97 -1.99
C THR A 92 -2.86 11.51 -1.72
N THR A 93 -3.33 11.19 -0.51
CA THR A 93 -3.83 9.84 -0.21
C THR A 93 -5.34 9.79 -0.48
N PHE A 94 -5.75 8.80 -1.28
CA PHE A 94 -7.16 8.57 -1.58
C PHE A 94 -7.68 7.45 -0.68
N MET A 95 -8.79 7.69 -0.01
CA MET A 95 -9.47 6.72 0.84
C MET A 95 -10.87 6.45 0.31
N TYR A 96 -11.26 5.18 0.32
CA TYR A 96 -12.58 4.76 -0.13
C TYR A 96 -13.26 3.85 0.89
N GLU A 97 -14.41 4.27 1.36
CA GLU A 97 -15.30 3.48 2.19
C GLU A 97 -16.38 2.85 1.33
N GLY A 98 -16.30 1.56 1.11
CA GLY A 98 -17.30 0.83 0.35
C GLY A 98 -16.80 -0.48 -0.27
N ALA A 99 -17.75 -1.28 -0.74
CA ALA A 99 -17.42 -2.54 -1.39
C ALA A 99 -16.83 -2.31 -2.81
N PRO A 100 -15.84 -3.13 -3.21
CA PRO A 100 -15.13 -2.95 -4.48
C PRO A 100 -16.01 -3.12 -5.72
N THR A 101 -17.15 -3.80 -5.58
CA THR A 101 -18.05 -4.16 -6.68
C THR A 101 -19.45 -3.56 -6.56
N TYR A 102 -19.66 -2.66 -5.59
CA TYR A 102 -20.96 -2.02 -5.40
C TYR A 102 -20.94 -0.58 -5.95
N PRO A 103 -21.97 -0.14 -6.67
CA PRO A 103 -23.13 -0.90 -7.16
C PRO A 103 -22.82 -1.79 -8.37
N TYR A 104 -21.67 -1.65 -9.01
CA TYR A 104 -21.26 -2.40 -10.19
C TYR A 104 -19.77 -2.79 -10.14
N PRO A 105 -19.36 -3.85 -10.87
CA PRO A 105 -17.97 -4.33 -10.89
C PRO A 105 -16.91 -3.33 -11.42
N ASN A 106 -17.35 -2.22 -12.01
CA ASN A 106 -16.46 -1.15 -12.45
C ASN A 106 -16.15 -0.09 -11.39
N ARG A 107 -16.61 -0.29 -10.15
CA ARG A 107 -16.52 0.75 -9.11
C ARG A 107 -15.10 1.30 -8.95
N TRP A 108 -14.11 0.45 -8.86
CA TRP A 108 -12.73 0.87 -8.73
C TRP A 108 -12.22 1.64 -9.94
N TRP A 109 -12.53 1.18 -11.13
CA TRP A 109 -12.08 1.78 -12.38
C TRP A 109 -12.70 3.16 -12.59
N ASN A 110 -13.95 3.31 -12.20
CA ASN A 110 -14.62 4.60 -12.16
C ASN A 110 -13.95 5.59 -11.19
N LEU A 111 -13.51 5.11 -10.02
CA LEU A 111 -12.79 5.94 -9.05
C LEU A 111 -11.39 6.33 -9.57
N VAL A 112 -10.68 5.41 -10.20
CA VAL A 112 -9.38 5.70 -10.83
C VAL A 112 -9.53 6.81 -11.85
N GLU A 113 -10.48 6.69 -12.79
CA GLU A 113 -10.75 7.66 -13.81
C GLU A 113 -11.21 9.01 -13.22
N LYS A 114 -12.17 8.98 -12.32
CA LYS A 114 -12.78 10.19 -11.74
C LYS A 114 -11.80 11.04 -10.94
N TYR A 115 -10.93 10.40 -10.17
CA TYR A 115 -10.02 11.09 -9.24
C TYR A 115 -8.57 11.14 -9.74
N GLY A 116 -8.30 10.63 -10.94
CA GLY A 116 -6.97 10.67 -11.53
C GLY A 116 -5.94 9.89 -10.70
N ILE A 117 -6.31 8.73 -10.17
CA ILE A 117 -5.43 7.91 -9.33
C ILE A 117 -4.22 7.47 -10.15
N THR A 118 -3.04 7.69 -9.61
CA THR A 118 -1.76 7.43 -10.28
C THR A 118 -1.09 6.15 -9.80
N ILE A 119 -1.30 5.78 -8.55
CA ILE A 119 -0.75 4.55 -7.93
C ILE A 119 -1.89 3.78 -7.28
N LEU A 120 -2.02 2.49 -7.61
CA LEU A 120 -3.00 1.58 -7.01
C LEU A 120 -2.28 0.43 -6.30
N TYR A 121 -2.46 0.33 -4.99
CA TYR A 121 -1.84 -0.67 -4.14
C TYR A 121 -2.92 -1.51 -3.44
N THR A 122 -2.97 -2.82 -3.70
CA THR A 122 -4.06 -3.68 -3.25
C THR A 122 -3.62 -5.12 -3.01
N ALA A 123 -4.53 -5.95 -2.50
CA ALA A 123 -4.27 -7.36 -2.25
C ALA A 123 -4.62 -8.25 -3.46
N PRO A 124 -3.89 -9.35 -3.70
CA PRO A 124 -4.17 -10.32 -4.75
C PRO A 124 -5.58 -10.90 -4.71
N THR A 125 -6.16 -11.08 -3.54
CA THR A 125 -7.55 -11.53 -3.39
C THR A 125 -8.54 -10.57 -4.05
N ALA A 126 -8.33 -9.26 -3.90
CA ALA A 126 -9.16 -8.26 -4.57
C ALA A 126 -9.00 -8.31 -6.09
N ILE A 127 -7.76 -8.46 -6.58
CA ILE A 127 -7.45 -8.60 -8.01
C ILE A 127 -8.17 -9.83 -8.59
N ARG A 128 -8.02 -11.00 -7.94
CA ARG A 128 -8.70 -12.24 -8.37
C ARG A 128 -10.22 -12.11 -8.35
N GLY A 129 -10.75 -11.40 -7.35
CA GLY A 129 -12.19 -11.10 -7.27
C GLY A 129 -12.68 -10.28 -8.45
N LEU A 130 -11.92 -9.27 -8.87
CA LEU A 130 -12.27 -8.41 -10.01
C LEU A 130 -12.07 -9.10 -11.36
N MET A 131 -11.09 -9.98 -11.49
CA MET A 131 -10.87 -10.80 -12.71
C MET A 131 -12.11 -11.61 -13.11
N ARG A 132 -12.88 -12.09 -12.13
CA ARG A 132 -14.10 -12.91 -12.39
C ARG A 132 -15.17 -12.18 -13.17
N PHE A 133 -15.19 -10.87 -13.13
CA PHE A 133 -16.16 -10.05 -13.87
C PHE A 133 -15.73 -9.78 -15.32
N GLY A 134 -14.50 -10.17 -15.68
CA GLY A 134 -13.96 -10.00 -17.04
C GLY A 134 -13.38 -8.63 -17.32
N GLU A 135 -12.76 -8.52 -18.49
CA GLU A 135 -11.99 -7.35 -18.91
C GLU A 135 -12.85 -6.20 -19.43
N SER A 136 -14.11 -6.47 -19.80
CA SER A 136 -15.00 -5.44 -20.31
C SER A 136 -15.26 -4.31 -19.33
N TRP A 137 -15.19 -4.59 -18.02
CA TRP A 137 -15.44 -3.59 -16.99
C TRP A 137 -14.30 -2.55 -16.89
N PRO A 138 -13.03 -2.95 -16.69
CA PRO A 138 -11.94 -1.98 -16.69
C PRO A 138 -11.71 -1.31 -18.05
N ASN A 139 -12.01 -1.98 -19.16
CA ASN A 139 -11.79 -1.45 -20.49
C ASN A 139 -12.78 -0.32 -20.89
N ARG A 140 -13.81 -0.07 -20.09
CA ARG A 140 -14.74 1.06 -20.28
C ARG A 140 -14.26 2.36 -19.64
N HIS A 141 -13.15 2.32 -18.93
CA HIS A 141 -12.62 3.44 -18.15
C HIS A 141 -11.24 3.87 -18.63
N ASP A 142 -10.97 5.15 -18.54
CA ASP A 142 -9.63 5.67 -18.76
C ASP A 142 -8.75 5.42 -17.51
N LEU A 143 -7.80 4.50 -17.65
CA LEU A 143 -6.82 4.16 -16.63
C LEU A 143 -5.43 4.73 -16.97
N SER A 144 -5.35 5.73 -17.87
CA SER A 144 -4.10 6.28 -18.35
C SER A 144 -3.31 7.02 -17.26
N THR A 145 -3.99 7.50 -16.23
CA THR A 145 -3.34 8.14 -15.07
C THR A 145 -2.52 7.16 -14.21
N LEU A 146 -2.87 5.88 -14.19
CA LEU A 146 -2.09 4.87 -13.47
C LEU A 146 -0.69 4.78 -14.04
N ARG A 147 0.33 4.90 -13.21
CA ARG A 147 1.74 4.77 -13.55
C ARG A 147 2.45 3.64 -12.80
N LEU A 148 1.92 3.22 -11.65
CA LEU A 148 2.45 2.13 -10.84
C LEU A 148 1.32 1.34 -10.19
N LEU A 149 1.50 0.04 -10.13
CA LEU A 149 0.62 -0.89 -9.43
C LEU A 149 1.39 -1.57 -8.29
N GLY A 150 0.68 -2.03 -7.28
CA GLY A 150 1.30 -2.77 -6.20
C GLY A 150 0.43 -3.90 -5.67
N SER A 151 1.08 -4.87 -5.04
CA SER A 151 0.47 -6.05 -4.44
C SER A 151 0.99 -6.27 -3.03
N VAL A 152 0.11 -6.64 -2.10
CA VAL A 152 0.42 -6.79 -0.67
C VAL A 152 -0.46 -7.82 0.03
N GLY A 153 0.08 -8.39 1.10
CA GLY A 153 -0.65 -9.16 2.10
C GLY A 153 -0.69 -10.66 1.88
N GLU A 154 -0.51 -11.10 0.66
CA GLU A 154 -0.44 -12.52 0.27
C GLU A 154 0.34 -12.69 -1.04
N PRO A 155 0.85 -13.89 -1.35
CA PRO A 155 1.49 -14.14 -2.65
C PRO A 155 0.50 -13.94 -3.81
N ILE A 156 0.94 -13.21 -4.82
CA ILE A 156 0.17 -13.08 -6.07
C ILE A 156 0.59 -14.18 -7.04
N ASN A 157 -0.36 -14.99 -7.50
CA ASN A 157 -0.06 -15.99 -8.51
C ASN A 157 0.26 -15.33 -9.87
N PRO A 158 1.13 -15.95 -10.71
CA PRO A 158 1.57 -15.36 -11.97
C PRO A 158 0.44 -14.98 -12.94
N GLU A 159 -0.67 -15.70 -12.93
CA GLU A 159 -1.83 -15.41 -13.77
C GLU A 159 -2.50 -14.09 -13.38
N ALA A 160 -2.78 -13.90 -12.09
CA ALA A 160 -3.35 -12.66 -11.57
C ALA A 160 -2.40 -11.48 -11.77
N TRP A 161 -1.10 -11.70 -11.57
CA TRP A 161 -0.07 -10.68 -11.84
C TRP A 161 -0.08 -10.25 -13.31
N LYS A 162 -0.08 -11.20 -14.25
CA LYS A 162 -0.11 -10.92 -15.70
C LYS A 162 -1.40 -10.20 -16.10
N TRP A 163 -2.54 -10.61 -15.55
CA TRP A 163 -3.80 -9.93 -15.79
C TRP A 163 -3.77 -8.49 -15.27
N TYR A 164 -3.30 -8.28 -14.06
CA TYR A 164 -3.19 -6.97 -13.43
C TYR A 164 -2.28 -6.04 -14.24
N HIS A 165 -1.13 -6.55 -14.67
CA HIS A 165 -0.20 -5.81 -15.53
C HIS A 165 -0.81 -5.46 -16.89
N ARG A 166 -1.38 -6.45 -17.58
CA ARG A 166 -1.90 -6.27 -18.94
C ARG A 166 -3.18 -5.47 -18.98
N VAL A 167 -4.15 -5.81 -18.14
CA VAL A 167 -5.51 -5.24 -18.23
C VAL A 167 -5.60 -3.91 -17.51
N ILE A 168 -5.11 -3.81 -16.30
CA ILE A 168 -5.19 -2.60 -15.49
C ILE A 168 -4.01 -1.68 -15.78
N GLY A 169 -2.81 -2.21 -15.76
CA GLY A 169 -1.57 -1.46 -16.05
C GLY A 169 -1.36 -1.16 -17.52
N LYS A 170 -2.21 -1.71 -18.42
CA LYS A 170 -2.10 -1.55 -19.88
C LYS A 170 -0.71 -1.92 -20.42
N GLY A 171 -0.02 -2.87 -19.78
CA GLY A 171 1.32 -3.31 -20.13
C GLY A 171 2.45 -2.31 -19.83
N ARG A 172 2.15 -1.14 -19.25
CA ARG A 172 3.12 -0.05 -19.00
C ARG A 172 3.43 0.17 -17.52
N CYS A 173 2.48 -0.14 -16.63
CA CYS A 173 2.68 0.08 -15.19
C CYS A 173 3.49 -1.07 -14.60
N PRO A 174 4.64 -0.82 -13.95
CA PRO A 174 5.31 -1.85 -13.17
C PRO A 174 4.44 -2.27 -11.98
N ILE A 175 4.60 -3.53 -11.54
CA ILE A 175 3.93 -4.05 -10.35
C ILE A 175 4.96 -4.27 -9.26
N MET A 176 4.81 -3.56 -8.15
CA MET A 176 5.58 -3.77 -6.94
C MET A 176 4.88 -4.82 -6.09
N ASP A 177 5.38 -6.06 -6.19
CA ASP A 177 4.93 -7.17 -5.34
C ASP A 177 5.75 -7.13 -4.05
N THR A 178 5.08 -6.85 -2.93
CA THR A 178 5.75 -6.50 -1.69
C THR A 178 5.52 -7.55 -0.61
N TRP A 179 6.61 -8.08 -0.05
CA TRP A 179 6.57 -8.95 1.12
C TRP A 179 7.12 -8.25 2.35
N TRP A 180 6.39 -8.35 3.46
CA TRP A 180 6.74 -7.79 4.75
C TRP A 180 5.77 -8.26 5.84
N GLN A 181 6.00 -7.84 7.06
CA GLN A 181 5.22 -8.29 8.23
C GLN A 181 4.84 -7.08 9.11
N THR A 182 3.85 -7.27 9.98
CA THR A 182 3.49 -6.29 11.01
C THR A 182 4.70 -5.96 11.89
N GLU A 183 5.50 -6.95 12.22
CA GLU A 183 6.71 -6.84 13.05
C GLU A 183 7.80 -5.99 12.40
N THR A 184 7.84 -5.92 11.08
CA THR A 184 8.81 -5.09 10.35
C THR A 184 8.30 -3.69 10.04
N GLY A 185 6.98 -3.53 9.93
CA GLY A 185 6.30 -2.26 9.70
C GLY A 185 6.41 -1.70 8.27
N MET A 186 7.26 -2.30 7.42
CA MET A 186 7.54 -1.85 6.05
C MET A 186 8.12 -2.97 5.19
N PHE A 187 8.27 -2.72 3.87
CA PHE A 187 8.71 -3.71 2.89
C PHE A 187 10.10 -4.26 3.17
N GLN A 188 10.26 -5.58 3.02
CA GLN A 188 11.53 -6.26 3.16
C GLN A 188 12.00 -6.91 1.86
N ILE A 189 11.08 -7.56 1.11
CA ILE A 189 11.39 -8.19 -0.18
C ILE A 189 10.43 -7.64 -1.21
N THR A 190 10.96 -6.99 -2.24
CA THR A 190 10.17 -6.30 -3.25
C THR A 190 11.03 -5.86 -4.43
N PRO A 191 10.52 -5.83 -5.66
CA PRO A 191 11.24 -5.19 -6.76
C PRO A 191 11.29 -3.68 -6.57
N THR A 192 12.20 -3.02 -7.27
CA THR A 192 12.12 -1.59 -7.56
C THR A 192 11.59 -1.35 -8.97
N PRO A 193 11.03 -0.18 -9.28
CA PRO A 193 10.49 0.10 -10.62
C PRO A 193 11.49 -0.03 -11.78
N VAL A 194 12.80 -0.02 -11.48
CA VAL A 194 13.90 0.00 -12.47
C VAL A 194 14.55 -1.38 -12.70
N VAL A 195 14.07 -2.42 -12.02
CA VAL A 195 14.62 -3.78 -12.21
C VAL A 195 13.64 -4.65 -13.00
N PRO A 196 14.12 -5.71 -13.68
CA PRO A 196 13.23 -6.69 -14.30
C PRO A 196 12.29 -7.32 -13.28
N LEU A 197 11.00 -7.33 -13.61
CA LEU A 197 9.96 -7.90 -12.77
C LEU A 197 9.72 -9.36 -13.12
N LYS A 198 9.37 -10.15 -12.11
CA LYS A 198 9.01 -11.57 -12.28
C LYS A 198 7.60 -11.79 -11.73
N PRO A 199 6.64 -12.24 -12.56
CA PRO A 199 5.29 -12.54 -12.11
C PRO A 199 5.28 -13.52 -10.93
N GLY A 200 4.63 -13.13 -9.83
CA GLY A 200 4.51 -13.94 -8.63
C GLY A 200 5.75 -13.94 -7.72
N SER A 201 6.61 -12.93 -7.83
CA SER A 201 7.82 -12.85 -7.00
C SER A 201 8.10 -11.43 -6.53
N GLY A 202 8.38 -11.29 -5.21
CA GLY A 202 8.95 -10.07 -4.62
C GLY A 202 10.40 -9.79 -5.04
N THR A 203 11.03 -10.69 -5.77
CA THR A 203 12.32 -10.63 -6.45
C THR A 203 13.56 -10.48 -5.58
N ARG A 204 13.71 -9.41 -4.81
CA ARG A 204 14.95 -9.08 -4.11
C ARG A 204 14.72 -8.52 -2.71
N PRO A 205 15.63 -8.76 -1.77
CA PRO A 205 15.68 -8.01 -0.53
C PRO A 205 15.83 -6.50 -0.80
N PHE A 206 15.13 -5.71 -0.02
CA PHE A 206 15.28 -4.25 -0.05
C PHE A 206 16.58 -3.83 0.65
N PHE A 207 17.00 -2.60 0.48
CA PHE A 207 18.23 -2.07 1.05
C PHE A 207 18.29 -2.29 2.57
N GLY A 208 19.42 -2.83 3.04
CA GLY A 208 19.62 -3.15 4.45
C GLY A 208 18.96 -4.45 4.93
N GLN A 209 18.34 -5.22 4.03
CA GLN A 209 17.79 -6.53 4.33
C GLN A 209 18.75 -7.62 3.84
N ASP A 210 19.03 -8.59 4.68
CA ASP A 210 19.72 -9.82 4.34
C ASP A 210 18.74 -10.98 4.48
N ALA A 211 18.38 -11.59 3.36
CA ALA A 211 17.38 -12.64 3.31
C ALA A 211 17.98 -13.91 2.72
N GLU A 212 17.91 -14.98 3.48
CA GLU A 212 18.40 -16.30 3.09
C GLU A 212 17.28 -17.34 3.17
N ILE A 213 17.37 -18.35 2.32
CA ILE A 213 16.55 -19.55 2.40
C ILE A 213 17.42 -20.61 3.06
N LEU A 214 16.97 -21.10 4.20
CA LEU A 214 17.67 -22.15 4.95
C LEU A 214 16.94 -23.47 4.77
N ASP A 215 17.70 -24.56 4.64
CA ASP A 215 17.17 -25.92 4.75
C ASP A 215 16.95 -26.27 6.25
N ASP A 216 16.03 -27.20 6.55
CA ASP A 216 15.72 -27.68 7.89
C ASP A 216 16.87 -28.52 8.49
#